data_47788a551e06944c215f607304eb5c51
#
_entry.id   47788a551e06944c215f607304eb5c51
#
_cell.length_a   1.000
_cell.length_b   1.000
_cell.length_c   1.000
_cell.angle_alpha   90.00
_cell.angle_beta   90.00
_cell.angle_gamma   90.00
#
_symmetry.space_group_name_H-M   'P 1'
#
loop_
_entity.id
_entity.type
_entity.pdbx_description
1 polymer ?
#
loop_
_entity_poly.entity_id
_entity_poly.type
_entity_poly.pdbx_seq_one_letter_code
_entity_poly.pdbx_strand_id
1 'polypeptide(L)'
;MDESRIADPSSALRRSDRSLPTRLSRAVSVVLHPLVMPLYVILLLVAGPTQLSYFPASVKFYLLWVTVLYTAVIPLLSVGLLRSVGRISSLAIDDRRERILPLAIGIVCYLLCAATVARIPSAMIVRKFMLARACCELFCLAVTFYWKISLHLAAQGAAAALLVLLTFGNAGNLTGALAVAVLAAGALASARLWLGCHTIRQVAAGYAGGFIVATLAVLLL
;
A
#
# COMPACT_ATOMS: atom_id res chain seq x y z
N MET A 1 -15.19 -42.52 34.36
CA MET A 1 -14.14 -41.67 33.81
C MET A 1 -14.68 -41.11 32.50
N ASP A 2 -14.97 -39.81 32.48
CA ASP A 2 -15.67 -39.13 31.38
C ASP A 2 -14.66 -38.66 30.32
N GLU A 3 -14.55 -39.39 29.21
CA GLU A 3 -13.66 -39.11 28.09
C GLU A 3 -14.22 -38.04 27.12
N SER A 4 -15.31 -37.35 27.50
CA SER A 4 -16.06 -36.45 26.59
C SER A 4 -15.55 -35.01 26.52
N ARG A 5 -14.33 -34.66 26.99
CA ARG A 5 -13.77 -33.29 26.97
C ARG A 5 -12.45 -33.12 26.22
N ILE A 6 -12.25 -33.87 25.16
CA ILE A 6 -11.18 -33.47 24.22
C ILE A 6 -11.78 -32.37 23.35
N ALA A 7 -11.51 -31.11 23.73
CA ALA A 7 -11.93 -29.96 22.95
C ALA A 7 -11.34 -30.10 21.53
N ASP A 8 -12.23 -30.18 20.54
CA ASP A 8 -11.87 -30.28 19.13
C ASP A 8 -10.85 -29.15 18.76
N PRO A 9 -9.62 -29.50 18.32
CA PRO A 9 -8.60 -28.51 17.95
C PRO A 9 -9.11 -27.49 16.91
N SER A 10 -10.08 -27.89 16.07
CA SER A 10 -10.71 -27.01 15.09
C SER A 10 -11.55 -25.91 15.75
N SER A 11 -12.14 -26.18 16.91
CA SER A 11 -12.91 -25.17 17.68
C SER A 11 -12.03 -24.12 18.33
N ALA A 12 -10.83 -24.48 18.78
CA ALA A 12 -9.84 -23.56 19.33
C ALA A 12 -9.28 -22.64 18.23
N LEU A 13 -8.98 -23.17 17.04
CA LEU A 13 -8.56 -22.40 15.87
C LEU A 13 -9.66 -21.44 15.42
N ARG A 14 -10.93 -21.84 15.38
CA ARG A 14 -12.07 -20.97 15.05
C ARG A 14 -12.30 -19.88 16.10
N ARG A 15 -12.05 -20.13 17.38
CA ARG A 15 -12.14 -19.12 18.46
C ARG A 15 -11.00 -18.10 18.35
N SER A 16 -9.79 -18.53 18.05
CA SER A 16 -8.65 -17.63 17.78
C SER A 16 -8.93 -16.71 16.60
N ASP A 17 -9.55 -17.24 15.54
CA ASP A 17 -9.88 -16.49 14.33
C ASP A 17 -10.96 -15.40 14.56
N ARG A 18 -11.79 -15.54 15.59
CA ARG A 18 -12.86 -14.61 15.98
C ARG A 18 -12.44 -13.62 17.09
N SER A 19 -11.22 -13.70 17.59
CA SER A 19 -10.73 -12.81 18.65
C SER A 19 -10.76 -11.35 18.20
N LEU A 20 -11.05 -10.42 19.11
CA LEU A 20 -11.08 -8.99 18.84
C LEU A 20 -9.75 -8.48 18.22
N PRO A 21 -8.56 -8.87 18.74
CA PRO A 21 -7.27 -8.47 18.12
C PRO A 21 -7.14 -8.94 16.67
N THR A 22 -7.56 -10.16 16.34
CA THR A 22 -7.52 -10.69 14.97
C THR A 22 -8.43 -9.89 14.03
N ARG A 23 -9.65 -9.57 14.49
CA ARG A 23 -10.59 -8.75 13.69
C ARG A 23 -10.06 -7.34 13.47
N LEU A 24 -9.51 -6.70 14.49
CA LEU A 24 -8.89 -5.38 14.39
C LEU A 24 -7.68 -5.40 13.44
N SER A 25 -6.82 -6.41 13.55
CA SER A 25 -5.65 -6.56 12.67
C SER A 25 -6.05 -6.75 11.21
N ARG A 26 -7.13 -7.48 10.93
CA ARG A 26 -7.69 -7.61 9.58
C ARG A 26 -8.25 -6.27 9.08
N ALA A 27 -9.03 -5.56 9.91
CA ALA A 27 -9.57 -4.26 9.56
C ALA A 27 -8.48 -3.23 9.24
N VAL A 28 -7.44 -3.13 10.08
CA VAL A 28 -6.26 -2.28 9.85
C VAL A 28 -5.57 -2.65 8.53
N SER A 29 -5.39 -3.96 8.25
CA SER A 29 -4.76 -4.41 6.99
C SER A 29 -5.60 -4.09 5.75
N VAL A 30 -6.92 -4.07 5.85
CA VAL A 30 -7.83 -3.70 4.75
C VAL A 30 -7.84 -2.19 4.55
N VAL A 31 -7.99 -1.42 5.62
CA VAL A 31 -8.00 0.06 5.55
C VAL A 31 -6.67 0.59 5.02
N LEU A 32 -5.55 0.06 5.51
CA LEU A 32 -4.20 0.46 5.07
C LEU A 32 -3.66 -0.44 3.94
N HIS A 33 -4.56 -0.87 3.04
CA HIS A 33 -4.17 -1.72 1.92
C HIS A 33 -3.30 -0.95 0.91
N PRO A 34 -2.24 -1.55 0.32
CA PRO A 34 -1.34 -0.87 -0.61
C PRO A 34 -2.03 -0.25 -1.83
N LEU A 35 -3.16 -0.80 -2.28
CA LEU A 35 -3.96 -0.25 -3.39
C LEU A 35 -4.68 1.06 -3.00
N VAL A 36 -4.97 1.26 -1.71
CA VAL A 36 -5.70 2.44 -1.22
C VAL A 36 -4.74 3.55 -0.78
N MET A 37 -3.51 3.20 -0.42
CA MET A 37 -2.52 4.17 0.05
C MET A 37 -2.28 5.37 -0.88
N PRO A 38 -2.17 5.19 -2.22
CA PRO A 38 -2.03 6.33 -3.11
C PRO A 38 -3.21 7.30 -3.05
N LEU A 39 -4.44 6.78 -2.90
CA LEU A 39 -5.64 7.61 -2.76
C LEU A 39 -5.56 8.50 -1.50
N TYR A 40 -5.13 7.94 -0.35
CA TYR A 40 -4.97 8.71 0.88
C TYR A 40 -3.94 9.82 0.72
N VAL A 41 -2.82 9.52 0.06
CA VAL A 41 -1.78 10.51 -0.22
C VAL A 41 -2.32 11.63 -1.13
N ILE A 42 -2.98 11.28 -2.24
CA ILE A 42 -3.51 12.31 -3.15
C ILE A 42 -4.64 13.11 -2.49
N LEU A 43 -5.52 12.47 -1.72
CA LEU A 43 -6.56 13.16 -0.96
C LEU A 43 -5.93 14.18 0.02
N LEU A 44 -4.87 13.78 0.74
CA LEU A 44 -4.13 14.67 1.62
C LEU A 44 -3.51 15.85 0.84
N LEU A 45 -2.95 15.60 -0.34
CA LEU A 45 -2.33 16.64 -1.16
C LEU A 45 -3.36 17.65 -1.70
N VAL A 46 -4.56 17.22 -2.08
CA VAL A 46 -5.59 18.11 -2.64
C VAL A 46 -6.46 18.79 -1.58
N ALA A 47 -6.50 18.26 -0.35
CA ALA A 47 -7.30 18.81 0.75
C ALA A 47 -6.45 19.47 1.85
N GLY A 48 -5.18 19.09 1.97
CA GLY A 48 -4.25 19.57 2.99
C GLY A 48 -3.55 20.88 2.62
N PRO A 49 -2.65 21.38 3.47
CA PRO A 49 -1.94 22.64 3.27
C PRO A 49 -0.80 22.49 2.25
N THR A 50 -1.14 22.23 1.01
CA THR A 50 -0.21 22.08 -0.12
C THR A 50 -0.64 22.95 -1.30
N GLN A 51 0.22 23.10 -2.31
CA GLN A 51 -0.11 23.85 -3.52
C GLN A 51 -1.30 23.24 -4.29
N LEU A 52 -1.51 21.92 -4.21
CA LEU A 52 -2.61 21.25 -4.88
C LEU A 52 -3.99 21.61 -4.27
N SER A 53 -4.02 22.11 -3.04
CA SER A 53 -5.27 22.53 -2.39
C SER A 53 -5.89 23.75 -3.04
N TYR A 54 -5.12 24.55 -3.79
CA TYR A 54 -5.58 25.72 -4.52
C TYR A 54 -6.08 25.41 -5.95
N PHE A 55 -5.99 24.15 -6.38
CA PHE A 55 -6.48 23.76 -7.71
C PHE A 55 -8.01 23.83 -7.80
N PRO A 56 -8.56 24.11 -9.01
CA PRO A 56 -9.99 24.01 -9.26
C PRO A 56 -10.54 22.62 -8.88
N ALA A 57 -11.78 22.60 -8.41
CA ALA A 57 -12.42 21.34 -7.98
C ALA A 57 -12.39 20.26 -9.07
N SER A 58 -12.60 20.64 -10.33
CA SER A 58 -12.54 19.74 -11.48
C SER A 58 -11.19 19.02 -11.59
N VAL A 59 -10.07 19.73 -11.38
CA VAL A 59 -8.72 19.15 -11.42
C VAL A 59 -8.50 18.22 -10.23
N LYS A 60 -8.93 18.61 -9.03
CA LYS A 60 -8.85 17.75 -7.82
C LYS A 60 -9.62 16.44 -8.01
N PHE A 61 -10.87 16.52 -8.49
CA PHE A 61 -11.69 15.34 -8.78
C PHE A 61 -11.05 14.47 -9.86
N TYR A 62 -10.49 15.06 -10.91
CA TYR A 62 -9.78 14.32 -11.94
C TYR A 62 -8.58 13.55 -11.37
N LEU A 63 -7.72 14.20 -10.57
CA LEU A 63 -6.57 13.56 -9.93
C LEU A 63 -6.99 12.41 -9.02
N LEU A 64 -8.03 12.59 -8.20
CA LEU A 64 -8.57 11.53 -7.33
C LEU A 64 -9.14 10.38 -8.15
N TRP A 65 -9.93 10.66 -9.19
CA TRP A 65 -10.56 9.65 -10.02
C TRP A 65 -9.54 8.82 -10.80
N VAL A 66 -8.56 9.48 -11.43
CA VAL A 66 -7.46 8.82 -12.13
C VAL A 66 -6.65 7.94 -11.16
N THR A 67 -6.37 8.45 -9.95
CA THR A 67 -5.69 7.66 -8.92
C THR A 67 -6.50 6.42 -8.55
N VAL A 68 -7.79 6.55 -8.21
CA VAL A 68 -8.65 5.41 -7.87
C VAL A 68 -8.69 4.40 -9.00
N LEU A 69 -8.86 4.85 -10.24
CA LEU A 69 -8.95 3.98 -11.41
C LEU A 69 -7.70 3.11 -11.56
N TYR A 70 -6.52 3.73 -11.60
CA TYR A 70 -5.27 3.01 -11.87
C TYR A 70 -4.69 2.29 -10.65
N THR A 71 -4.91 2.78 -9.42
CA THR A 71 -4.27 2.18 -8.24
C THR A 71 -5.17 1.24 -7.45
N ALA A 72 -6.49 1.30 -7.66
CA ALA A 72 -7.44 0.43 -6.97
C ALA A 72 -8.29 -0.37 -7.95
N VAL A 73 -9.05 0.28 -8.84
CA VAL A 73 -10.07 -0.40 -9.68
C VAL A 73 -9.42 -1.39 -10.63
N ILE A 74 -8.49 -0.94 -11.49
CA ILE A 74 -7.84 -1.82 -12.47
C ILE A 74 -7.06 -2.96 -11.80
N PRO A 75 -6.19 -2.72 -10.79
CA PRO A 75 -5.51 -3.81 -10.10
C PRO A 75 -6.46 -4.79 -9.41
N LEU A 76 -7.54 -4.31 -8.77
CA LEU A 76 -8.49 -5.20 -8.10
C LEU A 76 -9.23 -6.09 -9.10
N LEU A 77 -9.68 -5.52 -10.23
CA LEU A 77 -10.31 -6.26 -11.31
C LEU A 77 -9.33 -7.29 -11.92
N SER A 78 -8.06 -6.91 -12.11
CA SER A 78 -7.05 -7.82 -12.64
C SER A 78 -6.78 -9.01 -11.70
N VAL A 79 -6.72 -8.77 -10.38
CA VAL A 79 -6.61 -9.85 -9.38
C VAL A 79 -7.85 -10.74 -9.39
N GLY A 80 -9.04 -10.15 -9.50
CA GLY A 80 -10.29 -10.91 -9.66
C GLY A 80 -10.29 -11.80 -10.91
N LEU A 81 -9.85 -11.25 -12.05
CA LEU A 81 -9.70 -12.01 -13.29
C LEU A 81 -8.65 -13.11 -13.18
N LEU A 82 -7.48 -12.83 -12.60
CA LEU A 82 -6.43 -13.84 -12.39
C LEU A 82 -6.92 -15.00 -11.51
N ARG A 83 -7.77 -14.71 -10.54
CA ARG A 83 -8.41 -15.74 -9.72
C ARG A 83 -9.41 -16.57 -10.53
N SER A 84 -10.26 -15.94 -11.33
CA SER A 84 -11.27 -16.65 -12.16
C SER A 84 -10.65 -17.59 -13.18
N VAL A 85 -9.47 -17.24 -13.72
CA VAL A 85 -8.71 -18.10 -14.65
C VAL A 85 -7.74 -19.06 -13.95
N GLY A 86 -7.80 -19.17 -12.61
CA GLY A 86 -7.02 -20.15 -11.81
C GLY A 86 -5.52 -19.84 -11.69
N ARG A 87 -5.11 -18.58 -11.99
CA ARG A 87 -3.70 -18.17 -11.86
C ARG A 87 -3.28 -17.81 -10.45
N ILE A 88 -4.23 -17.53 -9.57
CA ILE A 88 -4.04 -17.30 -8.15
C ILE A 88 -5.07 -18.12 -7.34
N SER A 89 -4.61 -18.69 -6.23
CA SER A 89 -5.41 -19.59 -5.39
C SER A 89 -6.37 -18.82 -4.48
N SER A 90 -5.96 -17.65 -3.99
CA SER A 90 -6.73 -16.82 -3.05
C SER A 90 -6.49 -15.33 -3.28
N LEU A 91 -7.47 -14.50 -2.90
CA LEU A 91 -7.31 -13.02 -2.94
C LEU A 91 -6.26 -12.52 -1.94
N ALA A 92 -5.93 -13.30 -0.91
CA ALA A 92 -4.87 -12.95 0.04
C ALA A 92 -3.46 -13.11 -0.54
N ILE A 93 -3.32 -13.88 -1.63
CA ILE A 93 -2.09 -14.15 -2.38
C ILE A 93 -0.94 -14.50 -1.42
N ASP A 94 -1.08 -15.61 -0.69
CA ASP A 94 -0.11 -16.03 0.32
C ASP A 94 1.17 -16.60 -0.29
N ASP A 95 1.07 -17.29 -1.42
CA ASP A 95 2.24 -17.77 -2.17
C ASP A 95 2.94 -16.57 -2.84
N ARG A 96 4.27 -16.49 -2.64
CA ARG A 96 5.10 -15.45 -3.26
C ARG A 96 5.10 -15.51 -4.79
N ARG A 97 4.98 -16.69 -5.39
CA ARG A 97 4.98 -16.86 -6.85
C ARG A 97 3.73 -16.28 -7.49
N GLU A 98 2.60 -16.42 -6.82
CA GLU A 98 1.31 -15.87 -7.27
C GLU A 98 1.30 -14.33 -7.25
N ARG A 99 2.24 -13.68 -6.50
CA ARG A 99 2.36 -12.21 -6.43
C ARG A 99 3.03 -11.58 -7.63
N ILE A 100 3.79 -12.36 -8.42
CA ILE A 100 4.61 -11.83 -9.54
C ILE A 100 3.73 -11.10 -10.54
N LEU A 101 2.66 -11.74 -11.00
CA LEU A 101 1.79 -11.18 -12.03
C LEU A 101 0.97 -9.98 -11.53
N PRO A 102 0.31 -10.01 -10.36
CA PRO A 102 -0.31 -8.82 -9.77
C PRO A 102 0.64 -7.63 -9.60
N LEU A 103 1.89 -7.85 -9.15
CA LEU A 103 2.88 -6.79 -9.00
C LEU A 103 3.28 -6.21 -10.38
N ALA A 104 3.50 -7.05 -11.38
CA ALA A 104 3.81 -6.59 -12.73
C ALA A 104 2.67 -5.71 -13.30
N ILE A 105 1.41 -6.11 -13.10
CA ILE A 105 0.24 -5.32 -13.48
C ILE A 105 0.21 -3.99 -12.70
N GLY A 106 0.47 -4.02 -11.40
CA GLY A 106 0.56 -2.83 -10.56
C GLY A 106 1.59 -1.82 -11.06
N ILE A 107 2.79 -2.29 -11.42
CA ILE A 107 3.85 -1.44 -12.03
C ILE A 107 3.31 -0.73 -13.28
N VAL A 108 2.70 -1.48 -14.21
CA VAL A 108 2.11 -0.91 -15.42
C VAL A 108 1.03 0.12 -15.09
N CYS A 109 0.15 -0.19 -14.13
CA CYS A 109 -0.90 0.73 -13.70
C CYS A 109 -0.33 2.04 -13.13
N TYR A 110 0.71 1.98 -12.29
CA TYR A 110 1.37 3.18 -11.77
C TYR A 110 2.05 4.01 -12.87
N LEU A 111 2.69 3.37 -13.83
CA LEU A 111 3.30 4.06 -14.97
C LEU A 111 2.24 4.73 -15.85
N LEU A 112 1.13 4.07 -16.13
CA LEU A 112 0.01 4.64 -16.87
C LEU A 112 -0.64 5.80 -16.11
N CYS A 113 -0.81 5.68 -14.80
CA CYS A 113 -1.28 6.78 -13.95
C CYS A 113 -0.33 7.99 -14.05
N ALA A 114 0.98 7.79 -13.92
CA ALA A 114 1.97 8.84 -14.05
C ALA A 114 1.95 9.51 -15.44
N ALA A 115 1.79 8.74 -16.50
CA ALA A 115 1.67 9.24 -17.87
C ALA A 115 0.38 10.06 -18.08
N THR A 116 -0.74 9.61 -17.49
CA THR A 116 -2.03 10.32 -17.55
C THR A 116 -1.95 11.65 -16.80
N VAL A 117 -1.36 11.66 -15.59
CA VAL A 117 -1.17 12.88 -14.78
C VAL A 117 -0.16 13.84 -15.40
N ALA A 118 0.78 13.36 -16.22
CA ALA A 118 1.78 14.20 -16.90
C ALA A 118 1.18 15.27 -17.80
N ARG A 119 -0.09 15.12 -18.19
CA ARG A 119 -0.85 16.14 -18.94
C ARG A 119 -1.18 17.39 -18.11
N ILE A 120 -0.96 17.36 -16.80
CA ILE A 120 -1.15 18.47 -15.87
C ILE A 120 0.22 18.84 -15.27
N PRO A 121 0.99 19.76 -15.89
CA PRO A 121 2.34 20.09 -15.44
C PRO A 121 2.42 20.56 -13.98
N SER A 122 1.40 21.28 -13.51
CA SER A 122 1.30 21.77 -12.13
C SER A 122 1.07 20.64 -11.09
N ALA A 123 0.66 19.43 -11.52
CA ALA A 123 0.53 18.25 -10.66
C ALA A 123 1.80 17.37 -10.66
N MET A 124 2.97 17.92 -10.91
CA MET A 124 4.25 17.19 -11.00
C MET A 124 4.51 16.30 -9.79
N ILE A 125 4.18 16.75 -8.58
CA ILE A 125 4.39 15.94 -7.37
C ILE A 125 3.56 14.64 -7.36
N VAL A 126 2.35 14.69 -7.91
CA VAL A 126 1.50 13.49 -8.08
C VAL A 126 2.15 12.53 -9.06
N ARG A 127 2.63 13.03 -10.21
CA ARG A 127 3.36 12.23 -11.20
C ARG A 127 4.60 11.59 -10.60
N LYS A 128 5.45 12.36 -9.90
CA LYS A 128 6.65 11.84 -9.23
C LYS A 128 6.31 10.77 -8.20
N PHE A 129 5.24 10.95 -7.43
CA PHE A 129 4.79 9.94 -6.48
C PHE A 129 4.32 8.65 -7.17
N MET A 130 3.60 8.73 -8.29
CA MET A 130 3.19 7.54 -9.03
C MET A 130 4.40 6.80 -9.64
N LEU A 131 5.40 7.52 -10.16
CA LEU A 131 6.67 6.92 -10.59
C LEU A 131 7.42 6.27 -9.43
N ALA A 132 7.49 6.93 -8.28
CA ALA A 132 8.09 6.37 -7.07
C ALA A 132 7.36 5.08 -6.62
N ARG A 133 6.03 5.04 -6.72
CA ARG A 133 5.24 3.84 -6.45
C ARG A 133 5.56 2.70 -7.42
N ALA A 134 5.71 3.00 -8.71
CA ALA A 134 6.13 2.01 -9.71
C ALA A 134 7.53 1.45 -9.36
N CYS A 135 8.49 2.31 -8.99
CA CYS A 135 9.82 1.88 -8.55
C CYS A 135 9.76 1.02 -7.29
N CYS A 136 8.91 1.38 -6.30
CA CYS A 136 8.71 0.57 -5.09
C CYS A 136 8.12 -0.81 -5.40
N GLU A 137 7.16 -0.89 -6.31
CA GLU A 137 6.61 -2.19 -6.72
C GLU A 137 7.62 -3.02 -7.50
N LEU A 138 8.43 -2.40 -8.37
CA LEU A 138 9.52 -3.07 -9.06
C LEU A 138 10.55 -3.62 -8.07
N PHE A 139 10.94 -2.84 -7.06
CA PHE A 139 11.78 -3.31 -5.95
C PHE A 139 11.14 -4.50 -5.24
N CYS A 140 9.87 -4.39 -4.86
CA CYS A 140 9.15 -5.48 -4.21
C CYS A 140 9.06 -6.73 -5.10
N LEU A 141 8.86 -6.56 -6.41
CA LEU A 141 8.85 -7.65 -7.39
C LEU A 141 10.21 -8.34 -7.43
N ALA A 142 11.30 -7.58 -7.54
CA ALA A 142 12.66 -8.12 -7.55
C ALA A 142 12.97 -8.93 -6.27
N VAL A 143 12.61 -8.40 -5.09
CA VAL A 143 12.79 -9.10 -3.83
C VAL A 143 11.90 -10.34 -3.74
N THR A 144 10.68 -10.30 -4.30
CA THR A 144 9.72 -11.40 -4.24
C THR A 144 10.23 -12.67 -4.93
N PHE A 145 11.11 -12.57 -5.93
CA PHE A 145 11.76 -13.74 -6.53
C PHE A 145 12.57 -14.57 -5.53
N TYR A 146 13.15 -13.93 -4.53
CA TYR A 146 14.04 -14.57 -3.55
C TYR A 146 13.39 -14.68 -2.16
N TRP A 147 12.61 -13.69 -1.75
CA TRP A 147 12.13 -13.57 -0.38
C TRP A 147 10.75 -12.87 -0.29
N LYS A 148 9.92 -13.29 0.69
CA LYS A 148 8.59 -12.72 0.92
C LYS A 148 8.69 -11.37 1.63
N ILE A 149 8.63 -10.26 0.91
CA ILE A 149 8.60 -8.89 1.47
C ILE A 149 7.17 -8.43 1.78
N SER A 150 7.01 -7.47 2.72
CA SER A 150 5.70 -6.89 3.06
C SER A 150 5.33 -5.73 2.14
N LEU A 151 4.44 -5.96 1.17
CA LEU A 151 3.93 -4.94 0.26
C LEU A 151 3.16 -3.83 0.99
N HIS A 152 2.45 -4.17 2.07
CA HIS A 152 1.73 -3.22 2.91
C HIS A 152 2.68 -2.19 3.52
N LEU A 153 3.80 -2.65 4.09
CA LEU A 153 4.78 -1.76 4.71
C LEU A 153 5.61 -1.00 3.66
N ALA A 154 5.87 -1.58 2.50
CA ALA A 154 6.52 -0.87 1.40
C ALA A 154 5.66 0.32 0.92
N ALA A 155 4.34 0.16 0.83
CA ALA A 155 3.42 1.24 0.49
C ALA A 155 3.41 2.35 1.56
N GLN A 156 3.42 1.98 2.84
CA GLN A 156 3.51 2.93 3.96
C GLN A 156 4.85 3.69 3.96
N GLY A 157 5.96 2.98 3.74
CA GLY A 157 7.28 3.58 3.61
C GLY A 157 7.34 4.61 2.48
N ALA A 158 6.77 4.29 1.32
CA ALA A 158 6.71 5.22 0.19
C ALA A 158 5.85 6.47 0.48
N ALA A 159 4.72 6.30 1.17
CA ALA A 159 3.89 7.43 1.59
C ALA A 159 4.62 8.31 2.61
N ALA A 160 5.26 7.70 3.61
CA ALA A 160 6.06 8.42 4.60
C ALA A 160 7.23 9.20 3.96
N ALA A 161 7.92 8.60 2.98
CA ALA A 161 9.00 9.25 2.24
C ALA A 161 8.52 10.55 1.56
N LEU A 162 7.39 10.48 0.85
CA LEU A 162 6.81 11.67 0.21
C LEU A 162 6.46 12.75 1.25
N LEU A 163 5.82 12.35 2.36
CA LEU A 163 5.45 13.30 3.43
C LEU A 163 6.66 13.96 4.08
N VAL A 164 7.75 13.22 4.29
CA VAL A 164 9.04 13.75 4.76
C VAL A 164 9.57 14.78 3.77
N LEU A 165 9.68 14.42 2.49
CA LEU A 165 10.21 15.30 1.46
C LEU A 165 9.39 16.59 1.33
N LEU A 166 8.07 16.53 1.39
CA LEU A 166 7.20 17.69 1.32
C LEU A 166 7.27 18.57 2.57
N THR A 167 7.36 17.97 3.75
CA THR A 167 7.44 18.69 5.02
C THR A 167 8.77 19.46 5.13
N PHE A 168 9.88 18.78 4.86
CA PHE A 168 11.22 19.41 4.92
C PHE A 168 11.58 20.23 3.68
N GLY A 169 10.92 19.98 2.55
CA GLY A 169 11.02 20.81 1.34
C GLY A 169 10.16 22.06 1.35
N ASN A 170 9.56 22.43 2.49
CA ASN A 170 8.68 23.61 2.64
C ASN A 170 7.49 23.64 1.64
N ALA A 171 7.04 22.49 1.17
CA ALA A 171 5.91 22.39 0.26
C ALA A 171 4.54 22.40 0.98
N GLY A 172 4.55 22.54 2.31
CA GLY A 172 3.38 22.61 3.19
C GLY A 172 3.68 22.05 4.59
N ASN A 173 2.91 22.47 5.58
CA ASN A 173 3.05 21.91 6.94
C ASN A 173 2.30 20.59 7.05
N LEU A 174 2.97 19.49 6.71
CA LEU A 174 2.43 18.12 6.75
C LEU A 174 2.92 17.32 7.96
N THR A 175 3.49 17.97 8.99
CA THR A 175 4.03 17.31 10.20
C THR A 175 2.99 16.43 10.90
N GLY A 176 1.75 16.93 11.04
CA GLY A 176 0.66 16.14 11.63
C GLY A 176 0.30 14.90 10.80
N ALA A 177 0.26 15.05 9.47
CA ALA A 177 0.01 13.94 8.56
C ALA A 177 1.15 12.90 8.58
N LEU A 178 2.40 13.36 8.69
CA LEU A 178 3.57 12.49 8.84
C LEU A 178 3.49 11.70 10.15
N ALA A 179 3.13 12.36 11.27
CA ALA A 179 2.96 11.67 12.55
C ALA A 179 1.87 10.57 12.47
N VAL A 180 0.72 10.89 11.86
CA VAL A 180 -0.35 9.92 11.63
C VAL A 180 0.14 8.76 10.73
N ALA A 181 0.88 9.04 9.66
CA ALA A 181 1.41 8.01 8.77
C ALA A 181 2.38 7.07 9.49
N VAL A 182 3.25 7.58 10.38
CA VAL A 182 4.17 6.76 11.20
C VAL A 182 3.40 5.89 12.18
N LEU A 183 2.40 6.44 12.88
CA LEU A 183 1.55 5.66 13.79
C LEU A 183 0.75 4.59 13.05
N ALA A 184 0.19 4.91 11.88
CA ALA A 184 -0.51 3.96 11.02
C ALA A 184 0.42 2.84 10.53
N ALA A 185 1.66 3.16 10.16
CA ALA A 185 2.66 2.16 9.79
C ALA A 185 2.99 1.22 10.95
N GLY A 186 3.13 1.74 12.18
CA GLY A 186 3.33 0.94 13.39
C GLY A 186 2.14 0.02 13.69
N ALA A 187 0.92 0.55 13.62
CA ALA A 187 -0.31 -0.24 13.78
C ALA A 187 -0.43 -1.35 12.72
N LEU A 188 -0.13 -1.01 11.46
CA LEU A 188 -0.14 -1.98 10.36
C LEU A 188 0.95 -3.05 10.53
N ALA A 189 2.16 -2.66 10.94
CA ALA A 189 3.26 -3.58 11.23
C ALA A 189 2.82 -4.60 12.30
N SER A 190 2.27 -4.12 13.43
CA SER A 190 1.74 -4.96 14.51
C SER A 190 0.64 -5.89 14.01
N ALA A 191 -0.29 -5.38 13.18
CA ALA A 191 -1.36 -6.18 12.60
C ALA A 191 -0.82 -7.31 11.69
N ARG A 192 0.19 -7.02 10.85
CA ARG A 192 0.79 -8.03 9.94
C ARG A 192 1.58 -9.10 10.70
N LEU A 193 2.21 -8.74 11.81
CA LEU A 193 2.88 -9.67 12.71
C LEU A 193 1.86 -10.53 13.47
N TRP A 194 0.82 -9.91 14.03
CA TRP A 194 -0.25 -10.63 14.75
C TRP A 194 -0.94 -11.68 13.88
N LEU A 195 -1.22 -11.33 12.62
CA LEU A 195 -1.84 -12.26 11.66
C LEU A 195 -0.89 -13.35 11.16
N GLY A 196 0.38 -13.35 11.56
CA GLY A 196 1.37 -14.33 11.10
C GLY A 196 1.70 -14.23 9.60
N CYS A 197 1.27 -13.14 8.93
CA CYS A 197 1.47 -12.97 7.49
C CYS A 197 2.93 -12.72 7.13
N HIS A 198 3.69 -12.09 8.04
CA HIS A 198 5.07 -11.67 7.85
C HIS A 198 5.88 -11.76 9.14
N THR A 199 7.22 -11.88 9.01
CA THR A 199 8.17 -11.73 10.11
C THR A 199 8.58 -10.27 10.30
N ILE A 200 9.19 -9.94 11.45
CA ILE A 200 9.71 -8.59 11.74
C ILE A 200 10.67 -8.12 10.63
N ARG A 201 11.56 -9.01 10.16
CA ARG A 201 12.53 -8.69 9.08
C ARG A 201 11.81 -8.31 7.78
N GLN A 202 10.75 -9.03 7.41
CA GLN A 202 9.96 -8.76 6.20
C GLN A 202 9.19 -7.44 6.28
N VAL A 203 8.69 -7.11 7.46
CA VAL A 203 8.00 -5.85 7.76
C VAL A 203 8.98 -4.68 7.69
N ALA A 204 10.10 -4.77 8.42
CA ALA A 204 11.14 -3.74 8.46
C ALA A 204 11.75 -3.49 7.08
N ALA A 205 12.12 -4.55 6.35
CA ALA A 205 12.67 -4.43 5.00
C ALA A 205 11.63 -3.83 4.02
N GLY A 206 10.34 -4.18 4.16
CA GLY A 206 9.28 -3.56 3.37
C GLY A 206 9.22 -2.06 3.58
N TYR A 207 9.11 -1.63 4.84
CA TYR A 207 9.02 -0.21 5.16
C TYR A 207 10.27 0.58 4.75
N ALA A 208 11.44 0.11 5.16
CA ALA A 208 12.71 0.78 4.84
C ALA A 208 12.98 0.82 3.32
N GLY A 209 12.77 -0.31 2.63
CA GLY A 209 12.93 -0.39 1.18
C GLY A 209 11.97 0.53 0.44
N GLY A 210 10.69 0.53 0.82
CA GLY A 210 9.70 1.45 0.26
C GLY A 210 10.05 2.92 0.51
N PHE A 211 10.52 3.25 1.71
CA PHE A 211 10.95 4.61 2.06
C PHE A 211 12.17 5.06 1.23
N ILE A 212 13.22 4.25 1.18
CA ILE A 212 14.47 4.59 0.47
C ILE A 212 14.20 4.70 -1.03
N VAL A 213 13.55 3.70 -1.63
CA VAL A 213 13.27 3.70 -3.08
C VAL A 213 12.38 4.86 -3.47
N ALA A 214 11.33 5.17 -2.68
CA ALA A 214 10.47 6.31 -2.98
C ALA A 214 11.21 7.64 -2.82
N THR A 215 12.05 7.80 -1.80
CA THR A 215 12.86 9.01 -1.61
C THR A 215 13.75 9.23 -2.82
N LEU A 216 14.51 8.22 -3.23
CA LEU A 216 15.40 8.32 -4.39
C LEU A 216 14.62 8.61 -5.68
N ALA A 217 13.50 7.93 -5.90
CA ALA A 217 12.69 8.13 -7.10
C ALA A 217 12.09 9.56 -7.16
N VAL A 218 11.57 10.10 -6.05
CA VAL A 218 11.00 11.47 -6.04
C VAL A 218 12.09 12.53 -6.26
N LEU A 219 13.31 12.30 -5.76
CA LEU A 219 14.43 13.24 -5.92
C LEU A 219 15.04 13.19 -7.32
N LEU A 220 15.13 11.99 -7.93
CA LEU A 220 15.88 11.80 -9.18
C LEU A 220 15.01 11.90 -10.44
N LEU A 221 13.69 11.62 -10.35
CA LEU A 221 12.73 11.67 -11.47
C LEU A 221 11.95 12.98 -11.50
#